data_30e3a32fc2d2391a20a8d713376b75ed
#
_entry.id   30e3a32fc2d2391a20a8d713376b75ed
#
_cell.length_a   1.000
_cell.length_b   1.000
_cell.length_c   1.000
_cell.angle_alpha   90.00
_cell.angle_beta   90.00
_cell.angle_gamma   90.00
#
_symmetry.space_group_name_H-M   'P 1'
#
loop_
_entity.id
_entity.type
_entity.pdbx_description
1 polymer ?
#
loop_
_entity_poly.entity_id
_entity_poly.type
_entity_poly.pdbx_seq_one_letter_code
_entity_poly.pdbx_strand_id
1 'polypeptide(L)'
;LEQVTAKSPNIQDELARRHKAAMYVVAGLFALTLALALVAYMGHQYVVQRNNPTLDMTWRIVVPILGLGAVAWRRTKFSAIRLQDILALRGVSGLLATLQRTTAQVALLGGAIAVIGFVVTMLTGLFFYMLGAGIIAIAVLLYCYPRRASWQRVVKGIEETDDANDPPAKGSVA
;
A
#
# COMPACT_ATOMS: atom_id res chain seq x y z
N LEU A 1 27.60 -27.15 -12.91
CA LEU A 1 26.38 -26.89 -13.75
C LEU A 1 25.06 -27.08 -12.99
N GLU A 2 25.10 -27.53 -11.72
CA GLU A 2 23.92 -27.92 -10.92
C GLU A 2 23.39 -26.80 -9.98
N GLN A 3 24.08 -25.69 -9.86
CA GLN A 3 23.72 -24.62 -8.89
C GLN A 3 22.79 -23.51 -9.46
N VAL A 4 22.57 -23.44 -10.76
CA VAL A 4 21.78 -22.36 -11.40
C VAL A 4 20.28 -22.64 -11.37
N THR A 5 19.85 -23.90 -11.31
CA THR A 5 18.43 -24.30 -11.35
C THR A 5 17.71 -24.29 -10.00
N ALA A 6 18.43 -24.25 -8.88
CA ALA A 6 17.82 -24.29 -7.54
C ALA A 6 17.32 -22.91 -7.02
N LYS A 7 17.63 -21.80 -7.69
CA LYS A 7 17.35 -20.45 -7.18
C LYS A 7 15.95 -19.91 -7.56
N SER A 8 15.36 -20.39 -8.64
CA SER A 8 14.08 -19.88 -9.12
C SER A 8 12.84 -20.26 -8.28
N PRO A 9 12.69 -21.49 -7.74
CA PRO A 9 11.49 -21.84 -6.96
C PRO A 9 11.40 -21.03 -5.65
N ASN A 10 12.52 -20.71 -5.02
CA ASN A 10 12.57 -19.99 -3.74
C ASN A 10 12.11 -18.51 -3.88
N ILE A 11 12.37 -17.86 -5.02
CA ILE A 11 11.97 -16.46 -5.27
C ILE A 11 10.45 -16.36 -5.46
N GLN A 12 9.83 -17.30 -6.17
CA GLN A 12 8.39 -17.31 -6.41
C GLN A 12 7.60 -17.60 -5.11
N ASP A 13 8.12 -18.46 -4.26
CA ASP A 13 7.49 -18.77 -2.96
C ASP A 13 7.61 -17.59 -2.00
N GLU A 14 8.75 -16.91 -1.98
CA GLU A 14 8.94 -15.70 -1.19
C GLU A 14 8.03 -14.58 -1.67
N LEU A 15 7.92 -14.37 -2.98
CA LEU A 15 6.98 -13.41 -3.59
C LEU A 15 5.54 -13.73 -3.20
N ALA A 16 5.11 -14.99 -3.29
CA ALA A 16 3.76 -15.41 -2.93
C ALA A 16 3.47 -15.16 -1.44
N ARG A 17 4.41 -15.46 -0.57
CA ARG A 17 4.29 -15.26 0.89
C ARG A 17 4.19 -13.78 1.25
N ARG A 18 5.07 -12.94 0.69
CA ARG A 18 5.08 -11.49 0.95
C ARG A 18 3.87 -10.78 0.35
N HIS A 19 3.44 -11.19 -0.84
CA HIS A 19 2.21 -10.70 -1.46
C HIS A 19 0.98 -11.02 -0.60
N LYS A 20 0.85 -12.26 -0.10
CA LYS A 20 -0.23 -12.66 0.80
C LYS A 20 -0.22 -11.81 2.09
N ALA A 21 0.95 -11.61 2.70
CA ALA A 21 1.06 -10.78 3.90
C ALA A 21 0.60 -9.33 3.64
N ALA A 22 1.03 -8.71 2.54
CA ALA A 22 0.57 -7.36 2.16
C ALA A 22 -0.95 -7.31 1.91
N MET A 23 -1.50 -8.34 1.26
CA MET A 23 -2.94 -8.45 1.01
C MET A 23 -3.74 -8.54 2.31
N TYR A 24 -3.29 -9.34 3.28
CA TYR A 24 -3.96 -9.43 4.59
C TYR A 24 -3.97 -8.11 5.35
N VAL A 25 -2.87 -7.34 5.31
CA VAL A 25 -2.81 -6.01 5.94
C VAL A 25 -3.83 -5.06 5.30
N VAL A 26 -3.88 -5.00 3.97
CA VAL A 26 -4.83 -4.13 3.25
C VAL A 26 -6.26 -4.57 3.50
N ALA A 27 -6.55 -5.88 3.45
CA ALA A 27 -7.89 -6.42 3.71
C ALA A 27 -8.34 -6.18 5.16
N GLY A 28 -7.43 -6.34 6.13
CA GLY A 28 -7.69 -6.06 7.54
C GLY A 28 -8.03 -4.59 7.79
N LEU A 29 -7.28 -3.66 7.19
CA LEU A 29 -7.55 -2.22 7.31
C LEU A 29 -8.84 -1.83 6.58
N PHE A 30 -9.15 -2.47 5.46
CA PHE A 30 -10.43 -2.28 4.78
C PHE A 30 -11.61 -2.73 5.64
N ALA A 31 -11.51 -3.93 6.23
CA ALA A 31 -12.52 -4.45 7.16
C ALA A 31 -12.67 -3.55 8.41
N LEU A 32 -11.54 -3.05 8.96
CA LEU A 32 -11.53 -2.09 10.04
C LEU A 32 -12.27 -0.79 9.67
N THR A 33 -12.00 -0.25 8.47
CA THR A 33 -12.68 0.97 7.99
C THR A 33 -14.19 0.77 7.90
N LEU A 34 -14.65 -0.38 7.39
CA LEU A 34 -16.08 -0.71 7.33
C LEU A 34 -16.68 -0.89 8.73
N ALA A 35 -15.96 -1.55 9.63
CA ALA A 35 -16.41 -1.73 11.02
C ALA A 35 -16.56 -0.38 11.74
N LEU A 36 -15.57 0.52 11.59
CA LEU A 36 -15.64 1.88 12.15
C LEU A 36 -16.79 2.68 11.55
N ALA A 37 -17.06 2.56 10.25
CA ALA A 37 -18.19 3.22 9.61
C ALA A 37 -19.54 2.70 10.15
N LEU A 38 -19.65 1.38 10.37
CA LEU A 38 -20.85 0.78 10.95
C LEU A 38 -21.06 1.25 12.38
N VAL A 39 -20.02 1.22 13.23
CA VAL A 39 -20.09 1.70 14.62
C VAL A 39 -20.43 3.18 14.66
N ALA A 40 -19.83 4.01 13.78
CA ALA A 40 -20.16 5.43 13.68
C ALA A 40 -21.61 5.64 13.26
N TYR A 41 -22.11 4.85 12.32
CA TYR A 41 -23.51 4.90 11.88
C TYR A 41 -24.49 4.56 13.02
N MET A 42 -24.17 3.58 13.82
CA MET A 42 -25.03 3.24 14.99
C MET A 42 -24.86 4.23 16.16
N GLY A 43 -23.65 4.73 16.37
CA GLY A 43 -23.31 5.57 17.51
C GLY A 43 -23.70 7.05 17.36
N HIS A 44 -23.73 7.60 16.14
CA HIS A 44 -23.97 9.03 15.95
C HIS A 44 -25.35 9.49 16.47
N GLN A 45 -26.34 8.60 16.55
CA GLN A 45 -27.68 8.87 17.06
C GLN A 45 -27.69 9.20 18.56
N TYR A 46 -26.69 8.73 19.31
CA TYR A 46 -26.59 8.92 20.75
C TYR A 46 -25.74 10.13 21.13
N VAL A 47 -25.12 10.79 20.17
CA VAL A 47 -24.24 11.95 20.39
C VAL A 47 -24.99 13.23 20.04
N VAL A 48 -24.91 14.21 20.94
CA VAL A 48 -25.50 15.54 20.67
C VAL A 48 -24.74 16.20 19.52
N GLN A 49 -25.46 16.52 18.47
CA GLN A 49 -24.89 17.18 17.29
C GLN A 49 -24.34 18.55 17.66
N ARG A 50 -23.03 18.73 17.51
CA ARG A 50 -22.33 20.00 17.68
C ARG A 50 -21.84 20.50 16.33
N ASN A 51 -22.52 21.47 15.78
CA ASN A 51 -22.06 22.11 14.54
C ASN A 51 -20.98 23.13 14.87
N ASN A 52 -19.72 22.84 14.47
CA ASN A 52 -18.60 23.77 14.59
C ASN A 52 -18.08 24.13 13.21
N PRO A 53 -18.36 25.33 12.68
CA PRO A 53 -18.00 25.71 11.31
C PRO A 53 -16.50 25.70 11.06
N THR A 54 -15.69 25.99 12.06
CA THR A 54 -14.22 25.93 11.96
C THR A 54 -13.74 24.49 11.74
N LEU A 55 -14.34 23.53 12.45
CA LEU A 55 -14.01 22.12 12.36
C LEU A 55 -14.43 21.54 11.00
N ASP A 56 -15.59 21.98 10.48
CA ASP A 56 -16.09 21.55 9.16
C ASP A 56 -15.15 22.04 8.04
N MET A 57 -14.74 23.31 8.07
CA MET A 57 -13.81 23.85 7.09
C MET A 57 -12.45 23.14 7.14
N THR A 58 -11.90 22.95 8.34
CA THR A 58 -10.62 22.26 8.55
C THR A 58 -10.70 20.82 8.00
N TRP A 59 -11.79 20.11 8.26
CA TRP A 59 -11.99 18.74 7.84
C TRP A 59 -12.01 18.59 6.31
N ARG A 60 -12.74 19.46 5.63
CA ARG A 60 -12.84 19.50 4.16
C ARG A 60 -11.49 19.70 3.47
N ILE A 61 -10.53 20.31 4.16
CA ILE A 61 -9.18 20.56 3.63
C ILE A 61 -8.22 19.44 4.03
N VAL A 62 -8.19 19.06 5.31
CA VAL A 62 -7.20 18.13 5.86
C VAL A 62 -7.36 16.72 5.30
N VAL A 63 -8.59 16.21 5.18
CA VAL A 63 -8.80 14.82 4.73
C VAL A 63 -8.40 14.58 3.27
N PRO A 64 -8.77 15.44 2.30
CA PRO A 64 -8.25 15.33 0.94
C PRO A 64 -6.73 15.48 0.86
N ILE A 65 -6.12 16.41 1.62
CA ILE A 65 -4.67 16.58 1.65
C ILE A 65 -3.97 15.32 2.16
N LEU A 66 -4.48 14.69 3.22
CA LEU A 66 -3.94 13.41 3.72
C LEU A 66 -4.08 12.29 2.68
N GLY A 67 -5.23 12.21 2.01
CA GLY A 67 -5.45 11.24 0.94
C GLY A 67 -4.50 11.44 -0.24
N LEU A 68 -4.38 12.66 -0.73
CA LEU A 68 -3.43 13.00 -1.81
C LEU A 68 -1.98 12.80 -1.38
N GLY A 69 -1.64 13.15 -0.13
CA GLY A 69 -0.33 12.91 0.46
C GLY A 69 0.04 11.42 0.47
N ALA A 70 -0.90 10.54 0.83
CA ALA A 70 -0.70 9.10 0.81
C ALA A 70 -0.42 8.58 -0.61
N VAL A 71 -1.16 9.07 -1.61
CA VAL A 71 -0.96 8.73 -3.03
C VAL A 71 0.38 9.25 -3.55
N ALA A 72 0.72 10.52 -3.26
CA ALA A 72 1.98 11.13 -3.65
C ALA A 72 3.17 10.40 -3.01
N TRP A 73 3.09 10.07 -1.72
CA TRP A 73 4.10 9.28 -1.00
C TRP A 73 4.36 7.94 -1.69
N ARG A 74 3.30 7.23 -2.06
CA ARG A 74 3.45 5.99 -2.81
C ARG A 74 4.16 6.21 -4.14
N ARG A 75 3.73 7.22 -4.92
CA ARG A 75 4.30 7.51 -6.24
C ARG A 75 5.80 7.82 -6.17
N THR A 76 6.24 8.59 -5.18
CA THR A 76 7.67 8.92 -4.99
C THR A 76 8.51 7.71 -4.58
N LYS A 77 7.95 6.79 -3.79
CA LYS A 77 8.66 5.57 -3.36
C LYS A 77 8.77 4.51 -4.45
N PHE A 78 7.83 4.50 -5.42
CA PHE A 78 7.82 3.57 -6.55
C PHE A 78 8.43 4.17 -7.83
N SER A 79 9.27 5.22 -7.74
CA SER A 79 9.99 5.71 -8.90
C SER A 79 10.99 4.65 -9.40
N ALA A 80 11.06 4.47 -10.73
CA ALA A 80 11.87 3.43 -11.37
C ALA A 80 13.36 3.51 -10.95
N ILE A 81 13.89 4.72 -10.81
CA ILE A 81 15.28 4.96 -10.42
C ILE A 81 15.60 4.37 -9.04
N ARG A 82 14.72 4.56 -8.05
CA ARG A 82 14.93 4.00 -6.70
C ARG A 82 14.82 2.47 -6.66
N LEU A 83 13.97 1.89 -7.50
CA LEU A 83 13.82 0.44 -7.57
C LEU A 83 15.09 -0.20 -8.14
N GLN A 84 15.72 0.41 -9.13
CA GLN A 84 17.01 -0.04 -9.69
C GLN A 84 18.15 0.04 -8.66
N ASP A 85 18.26 1.15 -7.90
CA ASP A 85 19.27 1.30 -6.85
C ASP A 85 19.12 0.25 -5.73
N ILE A 86 17.88 -0.02 -5.31
CA ILE A 86 17.60 -1.03 -4.27
C ILE A 86 17.93 -2.43 -4.77
N LEU A 87 17.65 -2.70 -6.04
CA LEU A 87 17.99 -3.95 -6.67
C LEU A 87 19.51 -4.18 -6.71
N ALA A 88 20.27 -3.19 -7.18
CA ALA A 88 21.73 -3.26 -7.25
C ALA A 88 22.39 -3.48 -5.88
N LEU A 89 21.82 -2.88 -4.81
CA LEU A 89 22.40 -2.93 -3.47
C LEU A 89 21.93 -4.11 -2.62
N ARG A 90 20.71 -4.60 -2.79
CA ARG A 90 20.05 -5.56 -1.87
C ARG A 90 19.45 -6.79 -2.56
N GLY A 91 19.56 -6.88 -3.86
CA GLY A 91 18.98 -7.97 -4.65
C GLY A 91 17.45 -8.02 -4.63
N VAL A 92 16.89 -9.08 -5.22
CA VAL A 92 15.43 -9.26 -5.39
C VAL A 92 14.68 -9.34 -4.05
N SER A 93 15.28 -10.00 -3.05
CA SER A 93 14.64 -10.15 -1.72
C SER A 93 14.51 -8.80 -0.99
N GLY A 94 15.50 -7.91 -1.11
CA GLY A 94 15.46 -6.56 -0.56
C GLY A 94 14.43 -5.68 -1.26
N LEU A 95 14.26 -5.84 -2.57
CA LEU A 95 13.22 -5.16 -3.34
C LEU A 95 11.82 -5.56 -2.89
N LEU A 96 11.55 -6.88 -2.77
CA LEU A 96 10.27 -7.40 -2.32
C LEU A 96 9.92 -6.94 -0.90
N ALA A 97 10.92 -6.89 0.01
CA ALA A 97 10.74 -6.35 1.36
C ALA A 97 10.35 -4.86 1.34
N THR A 98 10.98 -4.07 0.47
CA THR A 98 10.68 -2.64 0.33
C THR A 98 9.28 -2.42 -0.23
N LEU A 99 8.87 -3.20 -1.23
CA LEU A 99 7.51 -3.17 -1.80
C LEU A 99 6.45 -3.49 -0.73
N GLN A 100 6.66 -4.55 0.04
CA GLN A 100 5.76 -4.94 1.13
C GLN A 100 5.65 -3.83 2.18
N ARG A 101 6.81 -3.31 2.65
CA ARG A 101 6.86 -2.24 3.67
C ARG A 101 6.16 -0.97 3.19
N THR A 102 6.42 -0.54 1.96
CA THR A 102 5.79 0.67 1.40
C THR A 102 4.28 0.50 1.25
N THR A 103 3.82 -0.66 0.77
CA THR A 103 2.39 -0.97 0.67
C THR A 103 1.73 -0.93 2.04
N ALA A 104 2.36 -1.54 3.07
CA ALA A 104 1.85 -1.51 4.44
C ALA A 104 1.80 -0.10 5.03
N GLN A 105 2.83 0.72 4.81
CA GLN A 105 2.87 2.12 5.28
C GLN A 105 1.76 2.97 4.67
N VAL A 106 1.53 2.87 3.37
CA VAL A 106 0.46 3.63 2.70
C VAL A 106 -0.93 3.11 3.10
N ALA A 107 -1.08 1.80 3.30
CA ALA A 107 -2.31 1.23 3.82
C ALA A 107 -2.60 1.70 5.26
N LEU A 108 -1.58 1.80 6.13
CA LEU A 108 -1.71 2.35 7.47
C LEU A 108 -2.15 3.82 7.45
N LEU A 109 -1.64 4.64 6.52
CA LEU A 109 -2.12 6.02 6.33
C LEU A 109 -3.60 6.05 5.96
N GLY A 110 -4.06 5.17 5.06
CA GLY A 110 -5.48 5.01 4.74
C GLY A 110 -6.31 4.64 5.98
N GLY A 111 -5.84 3.68 6.78
CA GLY A 111 -6.47 3.31 8.04
C GLY A 111 -6.52 4.46 9.06
N ALA A 112 -5.44 5.24 9.16
CA ALA A 112 -5.40 6.40 10.05
C ALA A 112 -6.44 7.47 9.66
N ILE A 113 -6.65 7.72 8.36
CA ILE A 113 -7.70 8.62 7.88
C ILE A 113 -9.08 8.14 8.34
N ALA A 114 -9.36 6.83 8.27
CA ALA A 114 -10.63 6.27 8.74
C ALA A 114 -10.80 6.43 10.26
N VAL A 115 -9.75 6.19 11.04
CA VAL A 115 -9.77 6.36 12.51
C VAL A 115 -10.02 7.83 12.88
N ILE A 116 -9.34 8.76 12.22
CA ILE A 116 -9.57 10.20 12.46
C ILE A 116 -11.01 10.58 12.11
N GLY A 117 -11.55 10.07 10.99
CA GLY A 117 -12.95 10.24 10.60
C GLY A 117 -13.94 9.75 11.65
N PHE A 118 -13.67 8.58 12.19
CA PHE A 118 -14.46 8.00 13.26
C PHE A 118 -14.43 8.86 14.53
N VAL A 119 -13.24 9.28 14.98
CA VAL A 119 -13.10 10.12 16.19
C VAL A 119 -13.85 11.44 16.03
N VAL A 120 -13.72 12.12 14.90
CA VAL A 120 -14.43 13.39 14.66
C VAL A 120 -15.93 13.17 14.60
N THR A 121 -16.40 12.09 14.02
CA THR A 121 -17.84 11.73 14.03
C THR A 121 -18.35 11.51 15.46
N MET A 122 -17.58 10.82 16.30
CA MET A 122 -17.96 10.60 17.71
C MET A 122 -17.96 11.90 18.53
N LEU A 123 -17.10 12.85 18.20
CA LEU A 123 -17.05 14.15 18.90
C LEU A 123 -18.15 15.11 18.45
N THR A 124 -18.59 15.04 17.20
CA THR A 124 -19.52 16.00 16.60
C THR A 124 -20.95 15.46 16.45
N GLY A 125 -21.13 14.14 16.50
CA GLY A 125 -22.40 13.48 16.20
C GLY A 125 -22.81 13.52 14.73
N LEU A 126 -21.95 14.02 13.83
CA LEU A 126 -22.25 14.16 12.41
C LEU A 126 -21.59 13.02 11.62
N PHE A 127 -22.40 12.07 11.17
CA PHE A 127 -21.91 10.91 10.37
C PHE A 127 -21.23 11.30 9.05
N PHE A 128 -21.51 12.49 8.54
CA PHE A 128 -20.90 13.02 7.32
C PHE A 128 -19.37 13.00 7.33
N TYR A 129 -18.74 13.24 8.48
CA TYR A 129 -17.28 13.22 8.63
C TYR A 129 -16.71 11.81 8.42
N MET A 130 -17.37 10.79 8.96
CA MET A 130 -16.97 9.39 8.75
C MET A 130 -17.16 8.98 7.29
N LEU A 131 -18.26 9.41 6.66
CA LEU A 131 -18.55 9.10 5.25
C LEU A 131 -17.44 9.66 4.35
N GLY A 132 -17.08 10.94 4.51
CA GLY A 132 -16.02 11.58 3.72
C GLY A 132 -14.65 10.91 3.93
N ALA A 133 -14.25 10.72 5.19
CA ALA A 133 -13.00 10.04 5.52
C ALA A 133 -12.98 8.58 5.04
N GLY A 134 -14.09 7.85 5.20
CA GLY A 134 -14.23 6.48 4.77
C GLY A 134 -14.06 6.31 3.26
N ILE A 135 -14.68 7.17 2.47
CA ILE A 135 -14.53 7.14 1.00
C ILE A 135 -13.06 7.35 0.61
N ILE A 136 -12.39 8.34 1.20
CA ILE A 136 -10.97 8.63 0.91
C ILE A 136 -10.08 7.49 1.39
N ALA A 137 -10.31 6.95 2.58
CA ALA A 137 -9.58 5.80 3.11
C ALA A 137 -9.72 4.58 2.21
N ILE A 138 -10.94 4.25 1.77
CA ILE A 138 -11.23 3.16 0.85
C ILE A 138 -10.53 3.39 -0.50
N ALA A 139 -10.59 4.61 -1.06
CA ALA A 139 -9.91 4.94 -2.30
C ALA A 139 -8.40 4.73 -2.20
N VAL A 140 -7.77 5.17 -1.09
CA VAL A 140 -6.34 4.95 -0.81
C VAL A 140 -6.03 3.45 -0.69
N LEU A 141 -6.85 2.69 0.04
CA LEU A 141 -6.67 1.25 0.21
C LEU A 141 -6.81 0.47 -1.10
N LEU A 142 -7.80 0.81 -1.93
CA LEU A 142 -7.97 0.23 -3.27
C LEU A 142 -6.81 0.58 -4.20
N TYR A 143 -6.34 1.83 -4.15
CA TYR A 143 -5.16 2.24 -4.91
C TYR A 143 -3.90 1.48 -4.47
N CYS A 144 -3.79 1.16 -3.17
CA CYS A 144 -2.67 0.41 -2.60
C CYS A 144 -2.79 -1.10 -2.78
N TYR A 145 -3.91 -1.61 -3.27
CA TYR A 145 -4.14 -3.03 -3.40
C TYR A 145 -3.04 -3.70 -4.24
N PRO A 146 -2.31 -4.69 -3.68
CA PRO A 146 -1.17 -5.30 -4.35
C PRO A 146 -1.64 -6.20 -5.49
N ARG A 147 -1.55 -5.72 -6.73
CA ARG A 147 -1.85 -6.54 -7.91
C ARG A 147 -0.69 -7.49 -8.18
N ARG A 148 -0.93 -8.79 -8.10
CA ARG A 148 0.07 -9.84 -8.35
C ARG A 148 0.80 -9.67 -9.69
N ALA A 149 0.07 -9.30 -10.75
CA ALA A 149 0.63 -9.05 -12.08
C ALA A 149 1.67 -7.89 -12.10
N SER A 150 1.50 -6.88 -11.26
CA SER A 150 2.46 -5.78 -11.16
C SER A 150 3.76 -6.22 -10.48
N TRP A 151 3.66 -7.05 -9.45
CA TRP A 151 4.83 -7.61 -8.76
C TRP A 151 5.58 -8.58 -9.64
N GLN A 152 4.88 -9.42 -10.41
CA GLN A 152 5.50 -10.35 -11.38
C GLN A 152 6.20 -9.61 -12.51
N ARG A 153 5.64 -8.48 -13.01
CA ARG A 153 6.30 -7.67 -14.05
C ARG A 153 7.61 -7.07 -13.55
N VAL A 154 7.65 -6.61 -12.30
CA VAL A 154 8.88 -6.07 -11.71
C VAL A 154 9.96 -7.17 -11.62
N VAL A 155 9.59 -8.37 -11.17
CA VAL A 155 10.54 -9.50 -11.08
C VAL A 155 11.02 -9.94 -12.45
N LYS A 156 10.12 -10.09 -13.45
CA LYS A 156 10.49 -10.47 -14.83
C LYS A 156 11.39 -9.46 -15.50
N GLY A 157 11.10 -8.16 -15.38
CA GLY A 157 11.95 -7.12 -15.95
C GLY A 157 13.36 -7.10 -15.37
N ILE A 158 13.55 -7.66 -14.17
CA ILE A 158 14.85 -7.83 -13.54
C ILE A 158 15.59 -9.05 -14.08
N GLU A 159 14.90 -10.18 -14.20
CA GLU A 159 15.47 -11.41 -14.77
C GLU A 159 15.97 -11.15 -16.22
N GLU A 160 15.20 -10.42 -17.03
CA GLU A 160 15.57 -10.02 -18.39
C GLU A 160 16.81 -9.10 -18.44
N THR A 161 16.99 -8.25 -17.43
CA THR A 161 18.13 -7.33 -17.33
C THR A 161 19.40 -8.04 -16.86
N ASP A 162 19.28 -9.01 -15.97
CA ASP A 162 20.40 -9.85 -15.52
C ASP A 162 20.91 -10.75 -16.65
N ASP A 163 20.00 -11.37 -17.42
CA ASP A 163 20.36 -12.19 -18.60
C ASP A 163 21.02 -11.36 -19.71
N ALA A 164 20.62 -10.09 -19.87
CA ALA A 164 21.22 -9.19 -20.87
C ALA A 164 22.64 -8.71 -20.46
N ASN A 165 22.96 -8.70 -19.18
CA ASN A 165 24.26 -8.29 -18.66
C ASN A 165 25.25 -9.47 -18.45
N ASP A 166 24.78 -10.69 -18.56
CA ASP A 166 25.67 -11.86 -18.52
C ASP A 166 26.35 -11.99 -19.91
N PRO A 167 27.68 -11.75 -20.03
CA PRO A 167 28.35 -11.84 -21.32
C PRO A 167 28.17 -13.26 -21.87
N PRO A 168 27.81 -13.41 -23.17
CA PRO A 168 27.63 -14.71 -23.76
C PRO A 168 28.88 -15.53 -23.46
N ALA A 169 28.71 -16.66 -22.80
CA ALA A 169 29.80 -17.58 -22.48
C ALA A 169 30.63 -17.76 -23.72
N LYS A 170 31.88 -17.23 -23.71
CA LYS A 170 32.80 -17.32 -24.81
C LYS A 170 32.84 -18.78 -25.23
N GLY A 171 32.22 -19.02 -26.39
CA GLY A 171 32.18 -20.35 -26.94
C GLY A 171 33.57 -20.95 -26.95
N SER A 172 33.68 -22.10 -26.38
CA SER A 172 34.77 -23.02 -26.52
C SER A 172 35.06 -23.15 -28.01
N VAL A 173 36.04 -22.40 -28.50
CA VAL A 173 36.63 -22.67 -29.81
C VAL A 173 37.56 -23.83 -29.59
N ALA A 174 37.16 -24.97 -30.08
CA ALA A 174 37.95 -26.17 -30.20
C ALA A 174 39.06 -26.00 -31.24
#